data_a5b6c163bc8cccad7fbf15343743dda5
#
_entry.id   a5b6c163bc8cccad7fbf15343743dda5
#
_cell.length_a   1.000
_cell.length_b   1.000
_cell.length_c   1.000
_cell.angle_alpha   90.00
_cell.angle_beta   90.00
_cell.angle_gamma   90.00
#
_symmetry.space_group_name_H-M   'P 1'
#
loop_
_entity.id
_entity.type
_entity.pdbx_description
1 polymer ?
#
loop_
_entity_poly.entity_id
_entity_poly.type
_entity_poly.pdbx_seq_one_letter_code
_entity_poly.pdbx_strand_id
1 'polypeptide(L)'
;LADEIADGLIVRCIETSNQTRDLARSLGVPLIPFEQVDRIHLTVDGADEAGPGGVLIKGGGAALLREKIIANASDHMVVIADPTKDVQSIGAFPLPVEVTPFGYTITAKKVHDALVAAGVERPR
;
A
#
# COMPACT_ATOMS: atom_id res chain seq x y z
N LEU A 1 7.48 -15.74 6.35
CA LEU A 1 6.38 -15.74 7.32
C LEU A 1 5.67 -17.09 7.38
N ALA A 2 5.28 -17.69 6.24
CA ALA A 2 4.62 -19.00 6.25
C ALA A 2 5.51 -20.07 6.89
N ASP A 3 6.79 -20.10 6.57
CA ASP A 3 7.76 -21.03 7.17
C ASP A 3 7.88 -20.81 8.68
N GLU A 4 7.98 -19.55 9.12
CA GLU A 4 8.04 -19.21 10.56
C GLU A 4 6.76 -19.62 11.31
N ILE A 5 5.59 -19.52 10.65
CA ILE A 5 4.32 -20.00 11.21
C ILE A 5 4.34 -21.53 11.32
N ALA A 6 4.85 -22.23 10.32
CA ALA A 6 5.00 -23.68 10.36
C ALA A 6 5.98 -24.13 11.47
N ASP A 7 6.99 -23.31 11.78
CA ASP A 7 7.96 -23.52 12.85
C ASP A 7 7.46 -23.05 14.23
N GLY A 8 6.18 -22.61 14.33
CA GLY A 8 5.53 -22.32 15.60
C GLY A 8 5.30 -20.83 15.91
N LEU A 9 5.56 -19.92 14.98
CA LEU A 9 5.18 -18.51 15.15
C LEU A 9 3.65 -18.37 15.21
N ILE A 10 3.15 -17.78 16.28
CA ILE A 10 1.71 -17.54 16.50
C ILE A 10 1.38 -16.09 16.16
N VAL A 11 0.71 -15.90 15.02
CA VAL A 11 0.24 -14.58 14.56
C VAL A 11 -1.17 -14.69 13.98
N ARG A 12 -1.86 -13.57 13.90
CA ARG A 12 -3.08 -13.38 13.14
C ARG A 12 -2.84 -12.27 12.13
N CYS A 13 -3.17 -12.51 10.87
CA CYS A 13 -2.84 -11.60 9.79
C CYS A 13 -4.10 -11.01 9.14
N ILE A 14 -3.96 -9.84 8.53
CA ILE A 14 -4.96 -9.16 7.73
C ILE A 14 -4.35 -8.94 6.35
N GLU A 15 -5.11 -9.20 5.32
CA GLU A 15 -4.68 -8.97 3.94
C GLU A 15 -5.04 -7.57 3.46
N THR A 16 -4.17 -6.98 2.64
CA THR A 16 -4.41 -5.68 1.96
C THR A 16 -4.95 -5.85 0.53
N SER A 17 -4.87 -7.07 -0.03
CA SER A 17 -5.35 -7.35 -1.39
C SER A 17 -5.94 -8.75 -1.51
N ASN A 18 -6.76 -8.95 -2.54
CA ASN A 18 -7.29 -10.27 -2.86
C ASN A 18 -6.17 -11.26 -3.22
N GLN A 19 -5.15 -10.80 -3.93
CA GLN A 19 -3.98 -11.62 -4.29
C GLN A 19 -3.24 -12.08 -3.05
N THR A 20 -2.96 -11.19 -2.11
CA THR A 20 -2.31 -11.53 -0.83
C THR A 20 -3.16 -12.50 -0.02
N ARG A 21 -4.49 -12.29 0.02
CA ARG A 21 -5.41 -13.22 0.69
C ARG A 21 -5.32 -14.63 0.13
N ASP A 22 -5.38 -14.76 -1.19
CA ASP A 22 -5.41 -16.05 -1.84
C ASP A 22 -4.07 -16.80 -1.66
N LEU A 23 -2.96 -16.06 -1.75
CA LEU A 23 -1.62 -16.60 -1.44
C LEU A 23 -1.49 -17.00 0.04
N ALA A 24 -1.90 -16.15 0.97
CA ALA A 24 -1.85 -16.44 2.40
C ALA A 24 -2.62 -17.71 2.75
N ARG A 25 -3.82 -17.87 2.19
CA ARG A 25 -4.64 -19.07 2.37
C ARG A 25 -3.96 -20.33 1.83
N SER A 26 -3.35 -20.24 0.65
CA SER A 26 -2.64 -21.38 0.05
C SER A 26 -1.42 -21.82 0.86
N LEU A 27 -0.85 -20.92 1.64
CA LEU A 27 0.33 -21.15 2.50
C LEU A 27 -0.04 -21.42 3.97
N GLY A 28 -1.34 -21.52 4.31
CA GLY A 28 -1.77 -21.80 5.68
C GLY A 28 -1.58 -20.62 6.66
N VAL A 29 -1.39 -19.38 6.17
CA VAL A 29 -1.28 -18.19 7.02
C VAL A 29 -2.66 -17.87 7.61
N PRO A 30 -2.80 -17.75 8.96
CA PRO A 30 -4.07 -17.48 9.60
C PRO A 30 -4.54 -16.04 9.33
N LEU A 31 -5.61 -15.89 8.56
CA LEU A 31 -6.24 -14.61 8.27
C LEU A 31 -7.46 -14.39 9.15
N ILE A 32 -7.64 -13.15 9.60
CA ILE A 32 -8.83 -12.69 10.31
C ILE A 32 -9.44 -11.48 9.61
N PRO A 33 -10.76 -11.31 9.62
CA PRO A 33 -11.42 -10.12 9.09
C PRO A 33 -10.96 -8.85 9.81
N PHE A 34 -10.75 -7.78 9.06
CA PHE A 34 -10.32 -6.50 9.63
C PHE A 34 -11.28 -5.97 10.69
N GLU A 35 -12.59 -6.19 10.50
CA GLU A 35 -13.65 -5.77 11.43
C GLU A 35 -13.61 -6.48 12.80
N GLN A 36 -12.82 -7.55 12.92
CA GLN A 36 -12.64 -8.31 14.16
C GLN A 36 -11.34 -7.96 14.89
N VAL A 37 -10.66 -6.89 14.47
CA VAL A 37 -9.35 -6.50 14.99
C VAL A 37 -9.47 -5.25 15.84
N ASP A 38 -9.10 -5.36 17.10
CA ASP A 38 -9.05 -4.21 18.00
C ASP A 38 -7.75 -3.41 17.87
N ARG A 39 -6.68 -4.06 17.46
CA ARG A 39 -5.33 -3.46 17.37
C ARG A 39 -4.48 -4.19 16.34
N ILE A 40 -3.79 -3.43 15.52
CA ILE A 40 -2.77 -3.92 14.59
C ILE A 40 -1.41 -3.47 15.10
N HIS A 41 -0.55 -4.42 15.47
CA HIS A 41 0.77 -4.09 16.02
C HIS A 41 1.77 -3.68 14.95
N LEU A 42 1.69 -4.32 13.79
CA LEU A 42 2.66 -4.14 12.72
C LEU A 42 2.02 -4.32 11.36
N THR A 43 2.23 -3.36 10.48
CA THR A 43 2.05 -3.51 9.03
C THR A 43 3.41 -3.70 8.37
N VAL A 44 3.50 -4.68 7.49
CA VAL A 44 4.67 -4.89 6.62
C VAL A 44 4.19 -4.74 5.19
N ASP A 45 4.79 -3.83 4.43
CA ASP A 45 4.33 -3.50 3.08
C ASP A 45 5.50 -3.09 2.18
N GLY A 46 5.28 -3.07 0.86
CA GLY A 46 6.24 -2.61 -0.12
C GLY A 46 6.10 -1.14 -0.47
N ALA A 47 7.01 -0.65 -1.32
CA ALA A 47 6.91 0.66 -1.96
C ALA A 47 7.35 0.58 -3.43
N ASP A 48 6.83 1.49 -4.25
CA ASP A 48 7.26 1.67 -5.64
C ASP A 48 8.55 2.49 -5.69
N GLU A 49 8.66 3.50 -4.82
CA GLU A 49 9.89 4.24 -4.53
C GLU A 49 9.97 4.56 -3.02
N ALA A 50 11.18 4.55 -2.48
CA ALA A 50 11.50 5.00 -1.13
C ALA A 50 12.59 6.08 -1.20
N GLY A 51 12.25 7.28 -0.80
CA GLY A 51 13.14 8.45 -0.84
C GLY A 51 13.61 8.91 0.53
N PRO A 52 14.48 9.92 0.58
CA PRO A 52 15.01 10.48 1.81
C PRO A 52 13.91 10.93 2.77
N GLY A 53 14.13 10.74 4.06
CA GLY A 53 13.16 11.13 5.09
C GLY A 53 11.94 10.21 5.21
N GLY A 54 11.95 9.04 4.57
CA GLY A 54 10.85 8.08 4.64
C GLY A 54 9.67 8.44 3.74
N VAL A 55 9.88 9.27 2.73
CA VAL A 55 8.85 9.58 1.73
C VAL A 55 8.72 8.41 0.76
N LEU A 56 7.49 8.00 0.46
CA LEU A 56 7.22 6.82 -0.36
C LEU A 56 6.33 7.16 -1.56
N ILE A 57 6.57 6.52 -2.69
CA ILE A 57 5.57 6.33 -3.74
C ILE A 57 5.02 4.91 -3.58
N LYS A 58 3.70 4.82 -3.51
CA LYS A 58 2.96 3.56 -3.39
C LYS A 58 1.75 3.57 -4.33
N GLY A 59 1.13 2.41 -4.52
CA GLY A 59 -0.11 2.28 -5.26
C GLY A 59 0.03 1.67 -6.66
N GLY A 60 1.25 1.35 -7.11
CA GLY A 60 1.46 0.69 -8.41
C GLY A 60 0.75 -0.65 -8.53
N GLY A 61 0.52 -1.34 -7.42
CA GLY A 61 -0.25 -2.59 -7.33
C GLY A 61 -1.77 -2.44 -7.23
N ALA A 62 -2.30 -1.21 -7.28
CA ALA A 62 -3.75 -0.90 -7.16
C ALA A 62 -4.40 -1.41 -5.85
N ALA A 63 -3.65 -1.46 -4.74
CA ALA A 63 -4.15 -1.86 -3.41
C ALA A 63 -4.01 -0.77 -2.34
N LEU A 64 -3.53 0.43 -2.73
CA LEU A 64 -3.10 1.49 -1.80
C LEU A 64 -4.19 1.92 -0.81
N LEU A 65 -5.45 1.95 -1.21
CA LEU A 65 -6.54 2.34 -0.29
C LEU A 65 -6.57 1.42 0.94
N ARG A 66 -6.57 0.11 0.73
CA ARG A 66 -6.55 -0.88 1.84
C ARG A 66 -5.24 -0.83 2.61
N GLU A 67 -4.12 -0.76 1.90
CA GLU A 67 -2.78 -0.62 2.50
C GLU A 67 -2.72 0.59 3.44
N LYS A 68 -3.20 1.74 3.00
CA LYS A 68 -3.20 2.97 3.78
C LYS A 68 -4.14 2.91 4.99
N ILE A 69 -5.31 2.31 4.85
CA ILE A 69 -6.25 2.13 5.97
C ILE A 69 -5.61 1.26 7.06
N ILE A 70 -5.02 0.13 6.67
CA ILE A 70 -4.38 -0.80 7.61
C ILE A 70 -3.13 -0.19 8.23
N ALA A 71 -2.27 0.46 7.44
CA ALA A 71 -1.09 1.15 7.94
C ALA A 71 -1.43 2.25 8.95
N ASN A 72 -2.47 3.05 8.66
CA ASN A 72 -2.93 4.11 9.57
C ASN A 72 -3.54 3.57 10.88
N ALA A 73 -4.07 2.35 10.86
CA ALA A 73 -4.61 1.66 12.03
C ALA A 73 -3.55 0.89 12.82
N SER A 74 -2.30 0.86 12.36
CA SER A 74 -1.21 0.08 12.95
C SER A 74 -0.35 0.92 13.87
N ASP A 75 0.18 0.30 14.92
CA ASP A 75 1.15 0.94 15.83
C ASP A 75 2.46 1.25 15.09
N HIS A 76 2.89 0.35 14.22
CA HIS A 76 4.13 0.47 13.44
C HIS A 76 3.92 0.02 12.01
N MET A 77 4.68 0.64 11.10
CA MET A 77 4.79 0.22 9.70
C MET A 77 6.26 -0.03 9.36
N VAL A 78 6.52 -1.18 8.76
CA VAL A 78 7.81 -1.53 8.17
C VAL A 78 7.65 -1.61 6.66
N VAL A 79 8.46 -0.84 5.94
CA VAL A 79 8.52 -0.89 4.48
C VAL A 79 9.66 -1.79 4.06
N ILE A 80 9.36 -2.79 3.23
CA ILE A 80 10.34 -3.68 2.62
C ILE A 80 10.43 -3.34 1.15
N ALA A 81 11.62 -2.95 0.70
CA ALA A 81 11.89 -2.63 -0.69
C ALA A 81 13.25 -3.19 -1.11
N ASP A 82 13.37 -3.58 -2.36
CA ASP A 82 14.67 -3.92 -2.93
C ASP A 82 15.50 -2.65 -3.22
N PRO A 83 16.84 -2.76 -3.36
CA PRO A 83 17.71 -1.59 -3.55
C PRO A 83 17.37 -0.71 -4.76
N THR A 84 16.65 -1.25 -5.76
CA THR A 84 16.24 -0.45 -6.94
C THR A 84 15.12 0.54 -6.63
N LYS A 85 14.45 0.37 -5.49
CA LYS A 85 13.39 1.26 -5.00
C LYS A 85 13.92 2.37 -4.09
N ASP A 86 15.16 2.26 -3.60
CA ASP A 86 15.83 3.29 -2.82
C ASP A 86 16.34 4.37 -3.77
N VAL A 87 15.72 5.55 -3.72
CA VAL A 87 15.97 6.65 -4.66
C VAL A 87 16.38 7.93 -3.94
N GLN A 88 17.25 8.71 -4.56
CA GLN A 88 17.66 10.02 -4.03
C GLN A 88 16.55 11.08 -4.19
N SER A 89 15.67 10.91 -5.17
CA SER A 89 14.51 11.78 -5.41
C SER A 89 13.37 10.94 -5.94
N ILE A 90 12.21 11.06 -5.32
CA ILE A 90 10.99 10.39 -5.78
C ILE A 90 10.47 11.04 -7.07
N GLY A 91 9.73 10.27 -7.88
CA GLY A 91 9.00 10.76 -9.05
C GLY A 91 9.45 10.16 -10.38
N ALA A 92 10.39 9.21 -10.41
CA ALA A 92 10.64 8.40 -11.60
C ALA A 92 9.49 7.42 -11.85
N PHE A 93 8.93 6.84 -10.77
CA PHE A 93 7.69 6.09 -10.86
C PHE A 93 6.50 7.06 -10.91
N PRO A 94 5.52 6.85 -11.85
CA PRO A 94 4.33 7.69 -11.93
C PRO A 94 3.53 7.64 -10.62
N LEU A 95 3.04 8.79 -10.15
CA LEU A 95 2.21 8.85 -8.94
C LEU A 95 0.84 8.20 -9.21
N PRO A 96 0.52 7.05 -8.59
CA PRO A 96 -0.79 6.45 -8.72
C PRO A 96 -1.82 7.26 -7.93
N VAL A 97 -2.97 7.53 -8.55
CA VAL A 97 -4.11 8.17 -7.89
C VAL A 97 -5.31 7.24 -7.97
N GLU A 98 -5.67 6.63 -6.84
CA GLU A 98 -6.84 5.76 -6.77
C GLU A 98 -8.12 6.60 -6.71
N VAL A 99 -9.08 6.28 -7.56
CA VAL A 99 -10.38 6.96 -7.63
C VAL A 99 -11.52 5.93 -7.69
N THR A 100 -12.70 6.32 -7.19
CA THR A 100 -13.89 5.47 -7.34
C THR A 100 -14.41 5.55 -8.77
N PRO A 101 -14.97 4.45 -9.34
CA PRO A 101 -15.56 4.46 -10.68
C PRO A 101 -16.73 5.44 -10.82
N PHE A 102 -17.52 5.60 -9.76
CA PHE A 102 -18.65 6.55 -9.75
C PHE A 102 -18.16 7.99 -9.85
N GLY A 103 -18.60 8.70 -10.86
CA GLY A 103 -18.21 10.09 -11.10
C GLY A 103 -16.76 10.27 -11.58
N TYR A 104 -16.14 9.22 -12.12
CA TYR A 104 -14.73 9.19 -12.55
C TYR A 104 -14.35 10.42 -13.39
N THR A 105 -15.17 10.79 -14.39
CA THR A 105 -14.87 11.93 -15.30
C THR A 105 -14.73 13.25 -14.54
N ILE A 106 -15.61 13.48 -13.56
CA ILE A 106 -15.56 14.69 -12.72
C ILE A 106 -14.34 14.65 -11.80
N THR A 107 -14.07 13.51 -11.20
CA THR A 107 -12.91 13.33 -10.32
C THR A 107 -11.61 13.50 -11.08
N ALA A 108 -11.46 12.88 -12.25
CA ALA A 108 -10.30 13.05 -13.11
C ALA A 108 -10.03 14.52 -13.48
N LYS A 109 -11.10 15.26 -13.85
CA LYS A 109 -10.96 16.68 -14.13
C LYS A 109 -10.47 17.46 -12.90
N LYS A 110 -11.00 17.20 -11.72
CA LYS A 110 -10.56 17.88 -10.48
C LYS A 110 -9.10 17.55 -10.12
N VAL A 111 -8.68 16.30 -10.29
CA VAL A 111 -7.28 15.89 -10.09
C VAL A 111 -6.38 16.62 -11.09
N HIS A 112 -6.75 16.63 -12.37
CA HIS A 112 -6.03 17.37 -13.41
C HIS A 112 -5.89 18.85 -13.05
N ASP A 113 -6.99 19.52 -12.70
CA ASP A 113 -6.99 20.95 -12.35
C ASP A 113 -6.10 21.23 -11.12
N ALA A 114 -6.11 20.34 -10.12
CA ALA A 114 -5.26 20.44 -8.93
C ALA A 114 -3.76 20.28 -9.28
N LEU A 115 -3.42 19.36 -10.17
CA LEU A 115 -2.04 19.16 -10.64
C LEU A 115 -1.55 20.37 -11.43
N VAL A 116 -2.37 20.92 -12.31
CA VAL A 116 -2.03 22.16 -13.04
C VAL A 116 -1.82 23.32 -12.06
N ALA A 117 -2.68 23.48 -11.06
CA ALA A 117 -2.53 24.51 -10.03
C ALA A 117 -1.26 24.33 -9.19
N ALA A 118 -0.78 23.08 -9.03
CA ALA A 118 0.48 22.76 -8.37
C ALA A 118 1.71 22.92 -9.28
N GLY A 119 1.55 23.38 -10.51
CA GLY A 119 2.66 23.64 -11.44
C GLY A 119 3.07 22.44 -12.31
N VAL A 120 2.25 21.37 -12.36
CA VAL A 120 2.51 20.26 -13.27
C VAL A 120 2.10 20.65 -14.69
N GLU A 121 3.08 20.77 -15.60
CA GLU A 121 2.82 21.29 -16.96
C GLU A 121 1.98 20.35 -17.83
N ARG A 122 2.10 19.03 -17.64
CA ARG A 122 1.42 18.00 -18.46
C ARG A 122 0.92 16.84 -17.60
N PRO A 123 -0.09 17.04 -16.75
CA PRO A 123 -0.69 15.93 -16.02
C PRO A 123 -1.40 14.97 -17.00
N ARG A 124 -1.11 13.68 -16.87
CA ARG A 124 -1.66 12.61 -17.71
C ARG A 124 -2.65 11.75 -16.92
#